data_1c44a766194aba12c4f7eee1cc4e8cc0
#
_entry.id   1c44a766194aba12c4f7eee1cc4e8cc0
#
_cell.length_a   1.000
_cell.length_b   1.000
_cell.length_c   1.000
_cell.angle_alpha   90.00
_cell.angle_beta   90.00
_cell.angle_gamma   90.00
#
_symmetry.space_group_name_H-M   'P 1'
#
loop_
_entity.id
_entity.type
_entity.pdbx_description
1 polymer ?
#
loop_
_entity_poly.entity_id
_entity_poly.type
_entity_poly.pdbx_seq_one_letter_code
_entity_poly.pdbx_strand_id
1 'polypeptide(L)'
;ILMCKETGHKMYWWDHDKWLKRQRSFTSEFWDEYRARHKGTNDAIAQEVREHFQAASKWDRLALNAPTQGTGIICLKLAMTSYFKWIVNNGLFNKVLICDLVHDEAVVEAPKEIAENVFTTLKACMEKATAILCPKLPIPANAEIGDHWIH
;
A
#
# COMPACT_ATOMS: atom_id res chain seq x y z
N ILE A 1 0.11 -17.07 -1.33
CA ILE A 1 -0.08 -16.15 -2.46
C ILE A 1 -1.47 -15.54 -2.33
N LEU A 2 -1.53 -14.23 -2.14
CA LEU A 2 -2.76 -13.45 -2.26
C LEU A 2 -2.88 -12.92 -3.68
N MET A 3 -4.04 -13.02 -4.27
CA MET A 3 -4.31 -12.53 -5.61
C MET A 3 -5.51 -11.59 -5.57
N CYS A 4 -5.34 -10.38 -6.09
CA CYS A 4 -6.46 -9.47 -6.31
C CYS A 4 -7.29 -10.01 -7.49
N LYS A 5 -8.55 -10.32 -7.26
CA LYS A 5 -9.45 -10.91 -8.28
C LYS A 5 -9.68 -9.97 -9.47
N GLU A 6 -9.77 -8.68 -9.20
CA GLU A 6 -10.07 -7.64 -10.19
C GLU A 6 -8.90 -7.37 -11.13
N THR A 7 -7.67 -7.44 -10.63
CA THR A 7 -6.47 -7.08 -11.40
C THR A 7 -5.55 -8.26 -11.69
N GLY A 8 -5.79 -9.41 -11.07
CA GLY A 8 -4.90 -10.57 -11.16
C GLY A 8 -3.53 -10.38 -10.49
N HIS A 9 -3.34 -9.27 -9.73
CA HIS A 9 -2.08 -8.99 -9.08
C HIS A 9 -1.77 -10.03 -8.00
N LYS A 10 -0.55 -10.63 -8.06
CA LYS A 10 -0.09 -11.66 -7.12
C LYS A 10 0.85 -11.05 -6.11
N MET A 11 0.59 -11.33 -4.82
CA MET A 11 1.47 -10.95 -3.72
C MET A 11 2.16 -12.18 -3.17
N TYR A 12 3.46 -12.10 -2.98
CA TYR A 12 4.31 -13.21 -2.53
C TYR A 12 4.85 -12.92 -1.13
N TRP A 13 4.71 -13.91 -0.22
CA TRP A 13 5.18 -13.86 1.15
C TRP A 13 6.37 -14.78 1.32
N TRP A 14 7.58 -14.27 1.12
CA TRP A 14 8.82 -15.07 1.07
C TRP A 14 9.15 -15.78 2.39
N ASP A 15 8.79 -15.21 3.55
CA ASP A 15 9.13 -15.75 4.88
C ASP A 15 7.96 -16.45 5.57
N HIS A 16 6.78 -16.51 4.94
CA HIS A 16 5.59 -17.09 5.53
C HIS A 16 5.75 -18.60 5.88
N ASP A 17 6.45 -19.36 5.03
CA ASP A 17 6.66 -20.77 5.25
C ASP A 17 7.57 -21.05 6.45
N LYS A 18 8.58 -20.19 6.69
CA LYS A 18 9.43 -20.25 7.89
C LYS A 18 8.63 -19.98 9.15
N TRP A 19 7.75 -18.99 9.10
CA TRP A 19 6.87 -18.65 10.20
C TRP A 19 5.87 -19.77 10.51
N LEU A 20 5.21 -20.35 9.50
CA LEU A 20 4.30 -21.49 9.67
C LEU A 20 4.99 -22.72 10.28
N LYS A 21 6.22 -23.01 9.86
CA LYS A 21 7.01 -24.11 10.45
C LYS A 21 7.29 -23.87 11.92
N ARG A 22 7.64 -22.64 12.31
CA ARG A 22 7.90 -22.26 13.70
C ARG A 22 6.62 -22.30 14.54
N GLN A 23 5.49 -21.84 14.01
CA GLN A 23 4.20 -21.90 14.69
C GLN A 23 3.78 -23.34 15.05
N ARG A 24 4.08 -24.30 14.17
CA ARG A 24 3.79 -25.73 14.41
C ARG A 24 4.63 -26.36 15.52
N SER A 25 5.73 -25.73 15.95
CA SER A 25 6.57 -26.19 17.04
C SER A 25 5.98 -25.90 18.43
N PHE A 26 5.00 -24.99 18.53
CA PHE A 26 4.33 -24.66 19.79
C PHE A 26 3.08 -25.53 19.97
N THR A 27 3.25 -26.66 20.64
CA THR A 27 2.16 -27.59 20.99
C THR A 27 1.33 -27.08 22.17
N SER A 28 0.17 -27.71 22.42
CA SER A 28 -0.63 -27.42 23.64
C SER A 28 0.17 -27.62 24.90
N GLU A 29 0.98 -28.69 24.97
CA GLU A 29 1.85 -29.02 26.09
C GLU A 29 2.89 -27.92 26.34
N PHE A 30 3.51 -27.39 25.28
CA PHE A 30 4.41 -26.25 25.39
C PHE A 30 3.71 -25.03 26.01
N TRP A 31 2.49 -24.73 25.62
CA TRP A 31 1.74 -23.58 26.16
C TRP A 31 1.37 -23.77 27.63
N ASP A 32 1.07 -24.99 28.06
CA ASP A 32 0.75 -25.29 29.46
C ASP A 32 2.00 -25.15 30.32
N GLU A 33 3.13 -25.67 29.90
CA GLU A 33 4.42 -25.48 30.57
C GLU A 33 4.84 -24.00 30.62
N TYR A 34 4.71 -23.28 29.52
CA TYR A 34 5.02 -21.87 29.49
C TYR A 34 4.18 -21.06 30.48
N ARG A 35 2.87 -21.31 30.52
CA ARG A 35 1.98 -20.64 31.48
C ARG A 35 2.33 -20.94 32.92
N ALA A 36 2.74 -22.15 33.18
CA ALA A 36 3.06 -22.59 34.54
C ALA A 36 4.39 -22.01 35.06
N ARG A 37 5.40 -21.86 34.21
CA ARG A 37 6.78 -21.56 34.63
C ARG A 37 7.35 -20.25 34.13
N HIS A 38 6.97 -19.81 32.98
CA HIS A 38 7.67 -18.69 32.24
C HIS A 38 6.82 -17.46 32.03
N LYS A 39 5.51 -17.49 32.28
CA LYS A 39 4.64 -16.34 32.12
C LYS A 39 5.05 -15.22 33.11
N GLY A 40 5.41 -14.06 32.55
CA GLY A 40 5.85 -12.91 33.36
C GLY A 40 7.33 -12.90 33.72
N THR A 41 8.09 -13.92 33.35
CA THR A 41 9.55 -13.96 33.53
C THR A 41 10.28 -13.27 32.37
N ASN A 42 11.60 -13.09 32.53
CA ASN A 42 12.46 -12.54 31.46
C ASN A 42 13.54 -13.55 31.04
N ASP A 43 13.23 -14.83 31.13
CA ASP A 43 14.12 -15.90 30.71
C ASP A 43 14.09 -16.14 29.18
N ALA A 44 14.96 -17.04 28.70
CA ALA A 44 15.11 -17.31 27.27
C ALA A 44 13.82 -17.81 26.61
N ILE A 45 13.04 -18.64 27.32
CA ILE A 45 11.78 -19.18 26.82
C ILE A 45 10.72 -18.07 26.70
N ALA A 46 10.63 -17.21 27.71
CA ALA A 46 9.73 -16.05 27.67
C ALA A 46 10.10 -15.07 26.54
N GLN A 47 11.39 -14.91 26.25
CA GLN A 47 11.85 -14.10 25.13
C GLN A 47 11.49 -14.74 23.80
N GLU A 48 11.69 -16.04 23.63
CA GLU A 48 11.33 -16.76 22.41
C GLU A 48 9.84 -16.68 22.11
N VAL A 49 8.99 -16.83 23.14
CA VAL A 49 7.54 -16.70 23.02
C VAL A 49 7.15 -15.27 22.63
N ARG A 50 7.76 -14.25 23.23
CA ARG A 50 7.50 -12.85 22.85
C ARG A 50 7.87 -12.56 21.38
N GLU A 51 9.03 -13.03 20.94
CA GLU A 51 9.48 -12.89 19.55
C GLU A 51 8.52 -13.60 18.60
N HIS A 52 8.03 -14.76 18.97
CA HIS A 52 7.02 -15.48 18.18
C HIS A 52 5.72 -14.68 18.04
N PHE A 53 5.18 -14.13 19.13
CA PHE A 53 3.98 -13.30 19.07
C PHE A 53 4.18 -12.00 18.32
N GLN A 54 5.35 -11.38 18.45
CA GLN A 54 5.69 -10.19 17.67
C GLN A 54 5.74 -10.50 16.17
N ALA A 55 6.34 -11.62 15.80
CA ALA A 55 6.37 -12.09 14.42
C ALA A 55 4.96 -12.38 13.89
N ALA A 56 4.13 -13.10 14.67
CA ALA A 56 2.73 -13.38 14.31
C ALA A 56 1.94 -12.08 14.08
N SER A 57 1.99 -11.14 15.04
CA SER A 57 1.33 -9.85 14.93
C SER A 57 1.83 -9.01 13.75
N LYS A 58 3.11 -9.11 13.40
CA LYS A 58 3.66 -8.46 12.20
C LYS A 58 3.05 -9.05 10.93
N TRP A 59 2.94 -10.37 10.83
CA TRP A 59 2.36 -11.04 9.66
C TRP A 59 0.87 -10.77 9.52
N ASP A 60 0.12 -10.77 10.63
CA ASP A 60 -1.30 -10.44 10.62
C ASP A 60 -1.55 -9.01 10.12
N ARG A 61 -0.79 -8.03 10.64
CA ARG A 61 -0.88 -6.63 10.15
C ARG A 61 -0.50 -6.52 8.68
N LEU A 62 0.55 -7.22 8.26
CA LEU A 62 0.98 -7.21 6.86
C LEU A 62 -0.09 -7.81 5.95
N ALA A 63 -0.69 -8.93 6.36
CA ALA A 63 -1.76 -9.58 5.61
C ALA A 63 -3.03 -8.72 5.48
N LEU A 64 -3.37 -7.96 6.53
CA LEU A 64 -4.50 -7.04 6.51
C LEU A 64 -4.23 -5.79 5.66
N ASN A 65 -3.01 -5.24 5.74
CA ASN A 65 -2.67 -3.99 5.05
C ASN A 65 -2.31 -4.20 3.57
N ALA A 66 -1.74 -5.35 3.23
CA ALA A 66 -1.25 -5.59 1.88
C ALA A 66 -2.32 -5.48 0.77
N PRO A 67 -3.56 -5.99 0.93
CA PRO A 67 -4.61 -5.79 -0.07
C PRO A 67 -4.97 -4.31 -0.24
N THR A 68 -5.05 -3.56 0.85
CA THR A 68 -5.39 -2.14 0.84
C THR A 68 -4.30 -1.32 0.15
N GLN A 69 -3.05 -1.47 0.57
CA GLN A 69 -1.91 -0.78 -0.04
C GLN A 69 -1.71 -1.21 -1.50
N GLY A 70 -1.86 -2.50 -1.80
CA GLY A 70 -1.79 -3.01 -3.17
C GLY A 70 -2.86 -2.41 -4.07
N THR A 71 -4.08 -2.25 -3.58
CA THR A 71 -5.16 -1.58 -4.32
C THR A 71 -4.84 -0.11 -4.56
N GLY A 72 -4.33 0.61 -3.56
CA GLY A 72 -3.89 2.01 -3.70
C GLY A 72 -2.83 2.17 -4.81
N ILE A 73 -1.81 1.32 -4.83
CA ILE A 73 -0.77 1.33 -5.87
C ILE A 73 -1.37 1.08 -7.27
N ILE A 74 -2.35 0.18 -7.38
CA ILE A 74 -3.00 -0.10 -8.67
C ILE A 74 -3.84 1.09 -9.11
N CYS A 75 -4.58 1.73 -8.19
CA CYS A 75 -5.31 2.97 -8.47
C CYS A 75 -4.38 4.05 -9.00
N LEU A 76 -3.24 4.28 -8.33
CA LEU A 76 -2.27 5.27 -8.76
C LEU A 76 -1.71 4.96 -10.16
N LYS A 77 -1.35 3.71 -10.45
CA LYS A 77 -0.88 3.28 -11.77
C LYS A 77 -1.91 3.52 -12.87
N LEU A 78 -3.17 3.20 -12.62
CA LEU A 78 -4.27 3.45 -13.56
C LEU A 78 -4.49 4.95 -13.79
N ALA A 79 -4.47 5.74 -12.71
CA ALA A 79 -4.58 7.19 -12.77
C ALA A 79 -3.45 7.79 -13.61
N MET A 80 -2.20 7.42 -13.31
CA MET A 80 -1.02 7.93 -14.03
C MET A 80 -0.99 7.49 -15.49
N THR A 81 -1.43 6.27 -15.80
CA THR A 81 -1.55 5.82 -17.20
C THR A 81 -2.56 6.67 -17.97
N SER A 82 -3.70 6.98 -17.37
CA SER A 82 -4.73 7.82 -17.99
C SER A 82 -4.26 9.27 -18.12
N TYR A 83 -3.61 9.80 -17.09
CA TYR A 83 -3.08 11.14 -17.08
C TYR A 83 -1.93 11.32 -18.09
N PHE A 84 -1.01 10.38 -18.19
CA PHE A 84 0.06 10.40 -19.18
C PHE A 84 -0.48 10.38 -20.63
N LYS A 85 -1.49 9.56 -20.90
CA LYS A 85 -2.19 9.58 -22.20
C LYS A 85 -2.79 10.94 -22.51
N TRP A 86 -3.37 11.60 -21.51
CA TRP A 86 -3.90 12.96 -21.67
C TRP A 86 -2.79 13.96 -22.01
N ILE A 87 -1.64 13.91 -21.29
CA ILE A 87 -0.47 14.75 -21.58
C ILE A 87 -0.05 14.59 -23.06
N VAL A 88 0.11 13.37 -23.52
CA VAL A 88 0.55 13.06 -24.89
C VAL A 88 -0.47 13.54 -25.92
N ASN A 89 -1.74 13.24 -25.73
CA ASN A 89 -2.82 13.59 -26.65
C ASN A 89 -3.03 15.09 -26.78
N ASN A 90 -2.65 15.87 -25.78
CA ASN A 90 -2.75 17.34 -25.79
C ASN A 90 -1.43 18.04 -26.19
N GLY A 91 -0.39 17.29 -26.57
CA GLY A 91 0.91 17.84 -26.95
C GLY A 91 1.66 18.53 -25.81
N LEU A 92 1.41 18.08 -24.56
CA LEU A 92 1.97 18.69 -23.35
C LEU A 92 3.20 17.94 -22.81
N PHE A 93 3.69 16.95 -23.52
CA PHE A 93 4.77 16.06 -23.10
C PHE A 93 6.04 16.80 -22.62
N ASN A 94 6.40 17.92 -23.26
CA ASN A 94 7.55 18.73 -22.89
C ASN A 94 7.23 19.90 -21.95
N LYS A 95 5.99 20.00 -21.47
CA LYS A 95 5.52 21.10 -20.61
C LYS A 95 5.02 20.62 -19.25
N VAL A 96 4.50 19.41 -19.19
CA VAL A 96 3.96 18.80 -17.96
C VAL A 96 4.81 17.60 -17.62
N LEU A 97 5.43 17.64 -16.45
CA LEU A 97 6.35 16.61 -15.97
C LEU A 97 5.74 15.91 -14.75
N ILE A 98 5.69 14.59 -14.78
CA ILE A 98 5.40 13.78 -13.59
C ILE A 98 6.74 13.63 -12.88
N CYS A 99 6.93 14.37 -11.77
CA CYS A 99 8.21 14.47 -11.08
C CYS A 99 8.44 13.33 -10.11
N ASP A 100 7.40 12.95 -9.33
CA ASP A 100 7.51 11.89 -8.35
C ASP A 100 6.15 11.20 -8.10
N LEU A 101 6.23 9.97 -7.58
CA LEU A 101 5.09 9.17 -7.14
C LEU A 101 5.43 8.58 -5.77
N VAL A 102 4.89 9.16 -4.71
CA VAL A 102 5.19 8.78 -3.33
C VAL A 102 3.93 8.20 -2.69
N HIS A 103 3.94 6.90 -2.38
CA HIS A 103 2.80 6.17 -1.79
C HIS A 103 1.51 6.30 -2.62
N ASP A 104 0.63 7.23 -2.26
CA ASP A 104 -0.65 7.58 -2.87
C ASP A 104 -0.68 9.00 -3.45
N GLU A 105 0.46 9.69 -3.46
CA GLU A 105 0.67 11.03 -3.97
C GLU A 105 1.31 11.02 -5.36
N ALA A 106 0.95 12.01 -6.18
CA ALA A 106 1.60 12.31 -7.45
C ALA A 106 2.03 13.78 -7.48
N VAL A 107 3.32 14.00 -7.71
CA VAL A 107 3.90 15.35 -7.84
C VAL A 107 4.10 15.66 -9.33
N VAL A 108 3.50 16.75 -9.78
CA VAL A 108 3.50 17.16 -11.17
C VAL A 108 3.93 18.61 -11.29
N GLU A 109 4.85 18.89 -12.19
CA GLU A 109 5.28 20.23 -12.56
C GLU A 109 4.64 20.67 -13.88
N ALA A 110 4.13 21.90 -13.93
CA ALA A 110 3.50 22.47 -15.11
C ALA A 110 3.65 23.99 -15.14
N PRO A 111 3.60 24.62 -16.34
CA PRO A 111 3.52 26.07 -16.46
C PRO A 111 2.28 26.65 -15.78
N LYS A 112 2.42 27.83 -15.15
CA LYS A 112 1.34 28.48 -14.40
C LYS A 112 0.07 28.71 -15.23
N GLU A 113 0.24 28.98 -16.51
CA GLU A 113 -0.87 29.27 -17.44
C GLU A 113 -1.82 28.08 -17.65
N ILE A 114 -1.33 26.86 -17.43
CA ILE A 114 -2.11 25.63 -17.60
C ILE A 114 -2.31 24.87 -16.29
N ALA A 115 -1.81 25.38 -15.17
CA ALA A 115 -1.80 24.70 -13.89
C ALA A 115 -3.20 24.23 -13.45
N GLU A 116 -4.24 25.05 -13.61
CA GLU A 116 -5.62 24.69 -13.29
C GLU A 116 -6.17 23.53 -14.12
N ASN A 117 -5.83 23.49 -15.41
CA ASN A 117 -6.26 22.40 -16.30
C ASN A 117 -5.52 21.09 -15.93
N VAL A 118 -4.22 21.19 -15.66
CA VAL A 118 -3.39 20.09 -15.17
C VAL A 118 -3.93 19.52 -13.86
N PHE A 119 -4.19 20.38 -12.88
CA PHE A 119 -4.78 20.06 -11.58
C PHE A 119 -6.11 19.32 -11.72
N THR A 120 -7.06 19.92 -12.45
CA THR A 120 -8.42 19.35 -12.62
C THR A 120 -8.36 17.98 -13.29
N THR A 121 -7.50 17.83 -14.30
CA THR A 121 -7.37 16.57 -15.04
C THR A 121 -6.70 15.50 -14.21
N LEU A 122 -5.63 15.82 -13.47
CA LEU A 122 -4.95 14.89 -12.59
C LEU A 122 -5.91 14.36 -11.53
N LYS A 123 -6.63 15.26 -10.85
CA LYS A 123 -7.65 14.91 -9.86
C LYS A 123 -8.72 13.98 -10.45
N ALA A 124 -9.27 14.32 -11.61
CA ALA A 124 -10.27 13.50 -12.29
C ALA A 124 -9.73 12.11 -12.68
N CYS A 125 -8.47 12.00 -13.09
CA CYS A 125 -7.84 10.72 -13.39
C CYS A 125 -7.71 9.85 -12.13
N MET A 126 -7.33 10.44 -10.99
CA MET A 126 -7.20 9.72 -9.71
C MET A 126 -8.57 9.23 -9.22
N GLU A 127 -9.59 10.09 -9.18
CA GLU A 127 -10.94 9.74 -8.76
C GLU A 127 -11.59 8.68 -9.68
N LYS A 128 -11.37 8.77 -10.98
CA LYS A 128 -11.85 7.77 -11.94
C LYS A 128 -11.17 6.41 -11.75
N ALA A 129 -9.87 6.39 -11.50
CA ALA A 129 -9.14 5.15 -11.25
C ALA A 129 -9.62 4.45 -9.98
N THR A 130 -9.89 5.19 -8.90
CA THR A 130 -10.45 4.64 -7.68
C THR A 130 -11.87 4.13 -7.88
N ALA A 131 -12.71 4.83 -8.64
CA ALA A 131 -14.08 4.41 -8.96
C ALA A 131 -14.14 3.11 -9.78
N ILE A 132 -13.12 2.80 -10.60
CA ILE A 132 -13.05 1.54 -11.33
C ILE A 132 -12.81 0.35 -10.38
N LEU A 133 -11.92 0.50 -9.41
CA LEU A 133 -11.55 -0.59 -8.49
C LEU A 133 -12.45 -0.67 -7.26
N CYS A 134 -12.96 0.45 -6.81
CA CYS A 134 -13.79 0.59 -5.63
C CYS A 134 -15.14 1.27 -5.95
N PRO A 135 -15.98 0.72 -6.84
CA PRO A 135 -17.15 1.42 -7.36
C PRO A 135 -18.21 1.75 -6.29
N LYS A 136 -18.17 1.06 -5.14
CA LYS A 136 -19.09 1.28 -4.02
C LYS A 136 -18.55 2.26 -2.98
N LEU A 137 -17.30 2.69 -3.11
CA LEU A 137 -16.63 3.58 -2.16
C LEU A 137 -16.11 4.81 -2.89
N PRO A 138 -16.77 5.96 -2.78
CA PRO A 138 -16.26 7.19 -3.36
C PRO A 138 -15.00 7.62 -2.60
N ILE A 139 -13.88 7.69 -3.30
CA ILE A 139 -12.59 8.13 -2.75
C ILE A 139 -12.23 9.43 -3.47
N PRO A 140 -12.40 10.59 -2.82
CA PRO A 140 -12.02 11.87 -3.39
C PRO A 140 -10.49 11.99 -3.43
N ALA A 141 -9.96 12.63 -4.46
CA ALA A 141 -8.59 13.05 -4.52
C ALA A 141 -8.46 14.49 -4.00
N ASN A 142 -7.58 14.71 -3.03
CA ASN A 142 -7.17 16.05 -2.63
C ASN A 142 -5.98 16.46 -3.49
N ALA A 143 -5.95 17.72 -3.91
CA ALA A 143 -4.84 18.25 -4.67
C ALA A 143 -4.67 19.74 -4.34
N GLU A 144 -3.44 20.23 -4.46
CA GLU A 144 -3.07 21.61 -4.21
C GLU A 144 -2.14 22.11 -5.32
N ILE A 145 -2.23 23.40 -5.60
CA ILE A 145 -1.31 24.09 -6.54
C ILE A 145 -0.41 24.99 -5.69
N GLY A 146 0.89 24.83 -5.81
CA GLY A 146 1.89 25.61 -5.10
C GLY A 146 3.10 25.92 -5.97
N ASP A 147 3.93 26.86 -5.55
CA ASP A 147 5.20 27.17 -6.23
C ASP A 147 6.32 26.17 -5.86
N HIS A 148 6.07 25.27 -4.91
CA HIS A 148 6.96 24.18 -4.49
C HIS A 148 6.13 23.06 -3.88
N TRP A 149 6.71 21.86 -3.82
CA TRP A 149 6.08 20.72 -3.16
C TRP A 149 5.95 20.98 -1.66
N ILE A 150 4.71 20.94 -1.17
CA ILE A 150 4.35 21.09 0.25
C ILE A 150 4.05 19.69 0.76
N HIS A 151 4.83 19.23 1.73
CA HIS A 151 4.68 17.91 2.35
C HIS A 151 4.21 18.04 3.79
#